data_24d2b541c5253ee1bab721acbd28b873
#
_entry.id   24d2b541c5253ee1bab721acbd28b873
#
_cell.length_a   1.000
_cell.length_b   1.000
_cell.length_c   1.000
_cell.angle_alpha   90.00
_cell.angle_beta   90.00
_cell.angle_gamma   90.00
#
_symmetry.space_group_name_H-M   'P 1'
#
loop_
_entity.id
_entity.type
_entity.pdbx_description
1 polymer ?
#
loop_
_entity_poly.entity_id
_entity_poly.type
_entity_poly.pdbx_seq_one_letter_code
_entity_poly.pdbx_strand_id
1 'polypeptide(L)'
;MIWATNYTRLLSHTVWTLFFAGKAFAPKCIIDGVNIQDYLQEKFIDAVSALAERIAQEGGLLDEVVIGWDSMNEPGDGLVGYEDLAVVPKDQRLKKGPTPTAFDGMKLGMGEAVEVDVWEFTQMGPKNGGKVVMDPKGVKLWLKPEEEATRGGGKWGWKRGDEWKLGTCSTLAFFLLRSC
;
A
#
# COMPACT_ATOMS: atom_id res chain seq x y z
N MET A 1 -8.50 14.02 -5.79
CA MET A 1 -8.32 13.18 -4.58
C MET A 1 -7.48 13.99 -3.60
N ILE A 2 -7.90 14.11 -2.35
CA ILE A 2 -7.11 14.82 -1.34
C ILE A 2 -5.94 13.94 -0.96
N TRP A 3 -4.71 14.48 -0.97
CA TRP A 3 -3.46 13.75 -0.70
C TRP A 3 -3.53 12.88 0.56
N ALA A 4 -3.92 13.47 1.68
CA ALA A 4 -4.00 12.78 2.97
C ALA A 4 -5.02 11.62 3.00
N THR A 5 -6.00 11.55 2.11
CA THR A 5 -6.96 10.44 2.06
C THR A 5 -6.38 9.19 1.40
N ASN A 6 -5.22 9.28 0.74
CA ASN A 6 -4.56 8.13 0.15
C ASN A 6 -4.00 7.18 1.20
N TYR A 7 -3.58 7.68 2.35
CA TYR A 7 -3.05 6.88 3.45
C TYR A 7 -4.05 5.85 4.00
N THR A 8 -5.35 6.08 3.80
CA THR A 8 -6.41 5.20 4.28
C THR A 8 -6.89 4.19 3.24
N ARG A 9 -6.26 4.16 2.08
CA ARG A 9 -6.65 3.24 1.01
C ARG A 9 -5.89 1.92 1.14
N LEU A 10 -6.59 0.82 0.88
CA LEU A 10 -6.02 -0.53 0.99
C LEU A 10 -4.67 -0.66 0.25
N LEU A 11 -4.58 -0.11 -0.95
CA LEU A 11 -3.34 -0.17 -1.74
C LEU A 11 -2.18 0.52 -1.01
N SER A 12 -2.40 1.72 -0.50
CA SER A 12 -1.39 2.48 0.25
C SER A 12 -1.00 1.74 1.53
N HIS A 13 -1.96 1.30 2.33
CA HIS A 13 -1.71 0.50 3.53
C HIS A 13 -0.91 -0.77 3.20
N THR A 14 -1.29 -1.48 2.14
CA THR A 14 -0.59 -2.71 1.73
C THR A 14 0.85 -2.44 1.35
N VAL A 15 1.09 -1.45 0.48
CA VAL A 15 2.44 -1.12 0.02
C VAL A 15 3.34 -0.72 1.18
N TRP A 16 2.90 0.18 2.05
CA TRP A 16 3.70 0.62 3.19
C TRP A 16 3.94 -0.49 4.22
N THR A 17 2.93 -1.32 4.48
CA THR A 17 3.10 -2.49 5.35
C THR A 17 4.14 -3.46 4.80
N LEU A 18 4.08 -3.76 3.50
CA LEU A 18 5.04 -4.66 2.87
C LEU A 18 6.45 -4.06 2.82
N PHE A 19 6.55 -2.75 2.60
CA PHE A 19 7.82 -2.04 2.54
C PHE A 19 8.56 -2.02 3.89
N PHE A 20 7.85 -1.72 4.99
CA PHE A 20 8.48 -1.58 6.30
C PHE A 20 8.44 -2.84 7.16
N ALA A 21 7.44 -3.70 6.98
CA ALA A 21 7.20 -4.85 7.84
C ALA A 21 6.81 -6.12 7.07
N GLY A 22 7.19 -6.22 5.80
CA GLY A 22 6.86 -7.36 4.94
C GLY A 22 7.34 -8.70 5.48
N LYS A 23 8.50 -8.74 6.16
CA LYS A 23 9.01 -9.96 6.80
C LYS A 23 8.11 -10.45 7.93
N ALA A 24 7.47 -9.53 8.66
CA ALA A 24 6.56 -9.86 9.76
C ALA A 24 5.14 -10.17 9.26
N PHE A 25 4.59 -9.33 8.39
CA PHE A 25 3.20 -9.44 7.92
C PHE A 25 3.01 -10.40 6.76
N ALA A 26 4.04 -10.58 5.93
CA ALA A 26 4.01 -11.42 4.74
C ALA A 26 5.29 -12.27 4.58
N PRO A 27 5.66 -13.10 5.58
CA PRO A 27 6.93 -13.86 5.56
C PRO A 27 7.05 -14.80 4.38
N LYS A 28 5.92 -15.26 3.82
CA LYS A 28 5.85 -16.15 2.65
C LYS A 28 5.73 -15.42 1.31
N CYS A 29 5.68 -14.09 1.33
CA CYS A 29 5.65 -13.29 0.10
C CYS A 29 7.07 -13.15 -0.43
N ILE A 30 7.46 -14.10 -1.28
CA ILE A 30 8.79 -14.17 -1.89
C ILE A 30 8.68 -13.82 -3.37
N ILE A 31 9.49 -12.89 -3.84
CA ILE A 31 9.62 -12.50 -5.25
C ILE A 31 11.07 -12.70 -5.65
N ASP A 32 11.30 -13.47 -6.69
CA ASP A 32 12.66 -13.80 -7.20
C ASP A 32 13.62 -14.32 -6.10
N GLY A 33 13.09 -15.11 -5.15
CA GLY A 33 13.84 -15.67 -4.04
C GLY A 33 14.07 -14.73 -2.86
N VAL A 34 13.55 -13.49 -2.92
CA VAL A 34 13.73 -12.46 -1.88
C VAL A 34 12.40 -12.11 -1.24
N ASN A 35 12.37 -11.87 0.08
CA ASN A 35 11.16 -11.42 0.74
C ASN A 35 10.70 -10.06 0.18
N ILE A 36 9.39 -9.89 0.07
CA ILE A 36 8.77 -8.68 -0.51
C ILE A 36 9.29 -7.38 0.13
N GLN A 37 9.63 -7.38 1.41
CA GLN A 37 10.19 -6.21 2.08
C GLN A 37 11.55 -5.84 1.47
N ASP A 38 12.46 -6.79 1.40
CA ASP A 38 13.80 -6.57 0.86
C ASP A 38 13.70 -6.21 -0.63
N TYR A 39 12.83 -6.91 -1.37
CA TYR A 39 12.58 -6.63 -2.78
C TYR A 39 12.14 -5.18 -3.02
N LEU A 40 11.13 -4.69 -2.28
CA LEU A 40 10.64 -3.32 -2.44
C LEU A 40 11.69 -2.29 -2.00
N GLN A 41 12.40 -2.54 -0.89
CA GLN A 41 13.46 -1.66 -0.41
C GLN A 41 14.64 -1.61 -1.38
N GLU A 42 15.04 -2.74 -1.96
CA GLU A 42 16.08 -2.78 -2.99
C GLU A 42 15.71 -1.94 -4.21
N LYS A 43 14.48 -2.09 -4.73
CA LYS A 43 14.02 -1.29 -5.87
C LYS A 43 13.96 0.21 -5.57
N PHE A 44 13.62 0.58 -4.35
CA PHE A 44 13.67 1.97 -3.91
C PHE A 44 15.12 2.49 -3.84
N ILE A 45 16.02 1.71 -3.24
CA ILE A 45 17.44 2.04 -3.16
C ILE A 45 18.05 2.18 -4.55
N ASP A 46 17.77 1.23 -5.45
CA ASP A 46 18.24 1.28 -6.85
C ASP A 46 17.85 2.60 -7.52
N ALA A 47 16.58 3.02 -7.35
CA ALA A 47 16.07 4.25 -7.95
C ALA A 47 16.75 5.51 -7.38
N VAL A 48 16.92 5.56 -6.05
CA VAL A 48 17.59 6.69 -5.39
C VAL A 48 19.09 6.72 -5.75
N SER A 49 19.74 5.56 -5.80
CA SER A 49 21.14 5.43 -6.18
C SER A 49 21.38 5.89 -7.62
N ALA A 50 20.52 5.48 -8.54
CA ALA A 50 20.62 5.92 -9.94
C ALA A 50 20.50 7.46 -10.09
N LEU A 51 19.63 8.10 -9.28
CA LEU A 51 19.53 9.56 -9.24
C LEU A 51 20.80 10.18 -8.65
N ALA A 52 21.29 9.65 -7.54
CA ALA A 52 22.51 10.12 -6.87
C ALA A 52 23.75 10.01 -7.79
N GLU A 53 23.89 8.89 -8.46
CA GLU A 53 24.95 8.67 -9.44
C GLU A 53 24.88 9.67 -10.60
N ARG A 54 23.67 9.93 -11.11
CA ARG A 54 23.48 10.90 -12.19
C ARG A 54 23.87 12.31 -11.75
N ILE A 55 23.50 12.73 -10.55
CA ILE A 55 23.88 14.03 -10.01
C ILE A 55 25.39 14.12 -9.81
N ALA A 56 26.03 13.04 -9.32
CA ALA A 56 27.48 13.01 -9.15
C ALA A 56 28.24 13.11 -10.49
N GLN A 57 27.71 12.50 -11.56
CA GLN A 57 28.32 12.52 -12.89
C GLN A 57 28.23 13.87 -13.58
N GLU A 58 27.25 14.73 -13.25
CA GLU A 58 27.05 16.04 -13.91
C GLU A 58 28.07 17.10 -13.49
N GLY A 59 28.92 16.82 -12.50
CA GLY A 59 29.96 17.74 -12.03
C GLY A 59 29.44 19.04 -11.43
N GLY A 60 29.96 19.42 -10.28
CA GLY A 60 29.58 20.65 -9.58
C GLY A 60 28.24 20.59 -8.82
N LEU A 61 27.28 19.77 -9.22
CA LEU A 61 25.99 19.73 -8.55
C LEU A 61 26.07 19.34 -7.07
N LEU A 62 26.87 18.34 -6.75
CA LEU A 62 27.05 17.88 -5.36
C LEU A 62 27.72 18.93 -4.48
N ASP A 63 28.68 19.66 -5.01
CA ASP A 63 29.50 20.58 -4.24
C ASP A 63 28.94 22.00 -4.20
N GLU A 64 28.16 22.39 -5.22
CA GLU A 64 27.73 23.77 -5.39
C GLU A 64 26.21 23.96 -5.17
N VAL A 65 25.38 22.93 -5.43
CA VAL A 65 23.92 23.07 -5.48
C VAL A 65 23.19 22.16 -4.50
N VAL A 66 23.61 20.89 -4.37
CA VAL A 66 22.95 19.92 -3.49
C VAL A 66 23.37 20.15 -2.04
N ILE A 67 22.45 20.63 -1.22
CA ILE A 67 22.70 20.90 0.20
C ILE A 67 22.45 19.69 1.11
N GLY A 68 21.81 18.65 0.60
CA GLY A 68 21.49 17.43 1.36
C GLY A 68 20.52 16.52 0.62
N TRP A 69 20.27 15.37 1.22
CA TRP A 69 19.39 14.34 0.71
C TRP A 69 18.29 14.04 1.72
N ASP A 70 17.09 13.87 1.21
CA ASP A 70 16.00 13.28 1.95
C ASP A 70 15.65 11.93 1.30
N SER A 71 15.54 10.89 2.12
CA SER A 71 15.40 9.54 1.60
C SER A 71 13.98 9.26 1.09
N MET A 72 12.96 9.79 1.76
CA MET A 72 11.57 9.49 1.44
C MET A 72 10.62 10.58 1.94
N ASN A 73 9.75 11.05 1.05
CA ASN A 73 8.75 12.05 1.41
C ASN A 73 7.52 11.42 2.07
N GLU A 74 7.23 11.79 3.31
CA GLU A 74 6.02 11.44 4.06
C GLU A 74 5.61 9.97 3.93
N PRO A 75 6.45 9.02 4.38
CA PRO A 75 6.10 7.60 4.33
C PRO A 75 4.89 7.32 5.23
N GLY A 76 3.97 6.47 4.75
CA GLY A 76 2.86 6.01 5.56
C GLY A 76 3.25 4.86 6.47
N ASP A 77 2.58 4.70 7.60
CA ASP A 77 2.82 3.61 8.55
C ASP A 77 2.27 2.27 8.04
N GLY A 78 1.45 2.30 6.99
CA GLY A 78 0.73 1.13 6.53
C GLY A 78 -0.28 0.65 7.58
N LEU A 79 -0.24 -0.63 7.90
CA LEU A 79 -1.04 -1.26 8.95
C LEU A 79 -0.21 -1.52 10.23
N VAL A 80 1.02 -1.04 10.27
CA VAL A 80 1.90 -1.20 11.43
C VAL A 80 1.36 -0.35 12.58
N GLY A 81 1.21 -0.96 13.75
CA GLY A 81 0.69 -0.29 14.94
C GLY A 81 -0.83 -0.20 15.05
N TYR A 82 -1.59 -0.74 14.09
CA TYR A 82 -3.04 -0.85 14.24
C TYR A 82 -3.39 -1.87 15.32
N GLU A 83 -4.12 -1.45 16.34
CA GLU A 83 -4.64 -2.32 17.39
C GLU A 83 -5.85 -3.13 16.90
N ASP A 84 -6.71 -2.50 16.10
CA ASP A 84 -7.92 -3.11 15.53
C ASP A 84 -8.14 -2.62 14.10
N LEU A 85 -8.12 -3.55 13.15
CA LEU A 85 -8.34 -3.26 11.72
C LEU A 85 -9.80 -2.97 11.39
N ALA A 86 -10.75 -3.33 12.26
CA ALA A 86 -12.17 -3.07 12.08
C ALA A 86 -12.58 -1.67 12.56
N VAL A 87 -11.65 -0.90 13.11
CA VAL A 87 -11.90 0.45 13.62
C VAL A 87 -11.04 1.46 12.88
N VAL A 88 -11.64 2.59 12.50
CA VAL A 88 -10.86 3.73 11.99
C VAL A 88 -10.11 4.37 13.14
N PRO A 89 -8.77 4.51 13.06
CA PRO A 89 -7.97 5.09 14.13
C PRO A 89 -8.50 6.47 14.57
N LYS A 90 -8.45 6.74 15.88
CA LYS A 90 -8.99 8.00 16.46
C LYS A 90 -8.20 9.23 16.03
N ASP A 91 -6.93 9.07 15.77
CA ASP A 91 -6.01 10.11 15.30
C ASP A 91 -6.15 10.43 13.82
N GLN A 92 -6.87 9.58 13.06
CA GLN A 92 -7.17 9.85 11.66
C GLN A 92 -8.17 11.02 11.54
N ARG A 93 -7.64 12.24 11.43
CA ARG A 93 -8.43 13.48 11.40
C ARG A 93 -8.97 13.85 10.02
N LEU A 94 -8.32 13.40 8.95
CA LEU A 94 -8.67 13.75 7.58
C LEU A 94 -9.61 12.69 6.98
N LYS A 95 -10.90 12.80 7.26
CA LYS A 95 -11.95 11.93 6.74
C LYS A 95 -12.83 12.70 5.76
N LYS A 96 -12.97 12.19 4.54
CA LYS A 96 -13.86 12.76 3.53
C LYS A 96 -14.37 11.69 2.57
N GLY A 97 -15.68 11.65 2.36
CA GLY A 97 -16.35 10.66 1.54
C GLY A 97 -16.44 9.29 2.22
N PRO A 98 -16.67 8.22 1.47
CA PRO A 98 -16.66 6.86 2.00
C PRO A 98 -15.31 6.54 2.65
N THR A 99 -15.36 6.13 3.90
CA THR A 99 -14.16 5.88 4.71
C THR A 99 -14.24 4.45 5.28
N PRO A 100 -13.81 3.44 4.50
CA PRO A 100 -13.73 2.06 4.98
C PRO A 100 -12.67 1.95 6.07
N THR A 101 -12.90 1.05 7.02
CA THR A 101 -11.86 0.56 7.91
C THR A 101 -10.80 -0.22 7.11
N ALA A 102 -9.66 -0.53 7.72
CA ALA A 102 -8.65 -1.36 7.05
C ALA A 102 -9.24 -2.73 6.67
N PHE A 103 -10.04 -3.32 7.56
CA PHE A 103 -10.71 -4.59 7.32
C PHE A 103 -11.76 -4.51 6.21
N ASP A 104 -12.56 -3.46 6.19
CA ASP A 104 -13.51 -3.22 5.10
C ASP A 104 -12.80 -3.05 3.75
N GLY A 105 -11.66 -2.35 3.76
CA GLY A 105 -10.81 -2.24 2.58
C GLY A 105 -10.34 -3.60 2.05
N MET A 106 -10.01 -4.53 2.94
CA MET A 106 -9.62 -5.91 2.55
C MET A 106 -10.79 -6.67 1.92
N LYS A 107 -11.99 -6.58 2.50
CA LYS A 107 -13.22 -7.18 1.93
C LYS A 107 -13.51 -6.60 0.54
N LEU A 108 -13.47 -5.28 0.41
CA LEU A 108 -13.63 -4.60 -0.89
C LEU A 108 -12.58 -5.08 -1.90
N GLY A 109 -11.33 -5.24 -1.48
CA GLY A 109 -10.24 -5.77 -2.30
C GLY A 109 -10.45 -7.23 -2.74
N MET A 110 -11.24 -7.99 -1.98
CA MET A 110 -11.67 -9.36 -2.31
C MET A 110 -12.94 -9.40 -3.19
N GLY A 111 -13.52 -8.27 -3.52
CA GLY A 111 -14.70 -8.17 -4.35
C GLY A 111 -16.02 -8.23 -3.58
N GLU A 112 -15.98 -8.09 -2.26
CA GLU A 112 -17.15 -8.12 -1.38
C GLU A 112 -17.75 -6.72 -1.22
N ALA A 113 -19.08 -6.62 -1.19
CA ALA A 113 -19.76 -5.38 -0.87
C ALA A 113 -19.73 -5.10 0.64
N VAL A 114 -19.46 -3.85 1.02
CA VAL A 114 -19.36 -3.43 2.43
C VAL A 114 -20.09 -2.11 2.66
N GLU A 115 -20.82 -2.01 3.76
CA GLU A 115 -21.39 -0.75 4.22
C GLU A 115 -20.33 0.02 5.01
N VAL A 116 -20.06 1.26 4.60
CA VAL A 116 -19.03 2.11 5.20
C VAL A 116 -19.58 3.48 5.57
N ASP A 117 -18.95 4.11 6.57
CA ASP A 117 -19.29 5.49 6.95
C ASP A 117 -18.88 6.47 5.86
N VAL A 118 -19.72 7.50 5.68
CA VAL A 118 -19.43 8.64 4.81
C VAL A 118 -19.15 9.86 5.67
N TRP A 119 -18.02 10.50 5.42
CA TRP A 119 -17.60 11.68 6.15
C TRP A 119 -17.61 12.92 5.27
N GLU A 120 -18.11 14.01 5.82
CA GLU A 120 -18.07 15.35 5.24
C GLU A 120 -17.06 16.20 6.01
N PHE A 121 -16.27 16.98 5.28
CA PHE A 121 -15.35 17.92 5.90
C PHE A 121 -16.00 19.27 6.02
N THR A 122 -16.32 19.68 7.24
CA THR A 122 -16.96 20.96 7.55
C THR A 122 -15.94 21.95 8.14
N GLN A 123 -16.38 23.21 8.33
CA GLN A 123 -15.53 24.21 9.01
C GLN A 123 -15.15 23.80 10.46
N MET A 124 -15.96 22.95 11.08
CA MET A 124 -15.73 22.43 12.43
C MET A 124 -14.95 21.09 12.44
N GLY A 125 -14.52 20.63 11.27
CA GLY A 125 -13.83 19.36 11.10
C GLY A 125 -14.70 18.28 10.46
N PRO A 126 -14.25 17.01 10.49
CA PRO A 126 -14.97 15.90 9.88
C PRO A 126 -16.27 15.60 10.66
N LYS A 127 -17.38 15.47 9.93
CA LYS A 127 -18.70 15.08 10.43
C LYS A 127 -19.18 13.83 9.71
N ASN A 128 -19.72 12.86 10.45
CA ASN A 128 -20.34 11.68 9.85
C ASN A 128 -21.66 12.10 9.17
N GLY A 129 -21.75 11.86 7.87
CA GLY A 129 -22.91 12.15 7.01
C GLY A 129 -23.81 10.94 6.76
N GLY A 130 -23.54 9.80 7.42
CA GLY A 130 -24.30 8.56 7.25
C GLY A 130 -23.45 7.41 6.70
N LYS A 131 -24.12 6.47 6.01
CA LYS A 131 -23.49 5.28 5.48
C LYS A 131 -23.79 5.08 4.01
N VAL A 132 -22.92 4.37 3.31
CA VAL A 132 -23.09 3.95 1.91
C VAL A 132 -22.59 2.54 1.71
N VAL A 133 -23.25 1.78 0.87
CA VAL A 133 -22.74 0.48 0.43
C VAL A 133 -21.76 0.72 -0.73
N MET A 134 -20.51 0.30 -0.54
CA MET A 134 -19.52 0.20 -1.59
C MET A 134 -19.55 -1.23 -2.15
N ASP A 135 -19.88 -1.36 -3.43
CA ASP A 135 -19.98 -2.66 -4.10
C ASP A 135 -19.02 -2.73 -5.29
N PRO A 136 -17.91 -3.47 -5.15
CA PRO A 136 -16.98 -3.71 -6.26
C PRO A 136 -17.51 -4.71 -7.29
N LYS A 137 -18.74 -5.22 -7.14
CA LYS A 137 -19.40 -6.16 -8.06
C LYS A 137 -18.56 -7.41 -8.37
N GLY A 138 -17.90 -7.94 -7.34
CA GLY A 138 -17.02 -9.10 -7.46
C GLY A 138 -15.65 -8.82 -8.09
N VAL A 139 -15.38 -7.58 -8.49
CA VAL A 139 -14.05 -7.22 -9.02
C VAL A 139 -13.03 -7.23 -7.89
N LYS A 140 -12.00 -8.08 -8.04
CA LYS A 140 -10.92 -8.22 -7.08
C LYS A 140 -9.77 -7.27 -7.40
N LEU A 141 -9.13 -6.75 -6.36
CA LEU A 141 -7.91 -5.95 -6.48
C LEU A 141 -6.76 -6.77 -7.10
N TRP A 142 -6.71 -8.05 -6.77
CA TRP A 142 -5.67 -8.96 -7.21
C TRP A 142 -6.03 -9.55 -8.57
N LEU A 143 -5.12 -9.43 -9.51
CA LEU A 143 -5.28 -10.05 -10.83
C LEU A 143 -5.16 -11.57 -10.72
N LYS A 144 -5.84 -12.28 -11.61
CA LYS A 144 -5.58 -13.70 -11.80
C LYS A 144 -4.20 -13.89 -12.45
N PRO A 145 -3.52 -15.02 -12.19
CA PRO A 145 -2.19 -15.27 -12.77
C PRO A 145 -2.14 -15.10 -14.28
N GLU A 146 -3.21 -15.53 -14.99
CA GLU A 146 -3.31 -15.42 -16.44
C GLU A 146 -3.45 -13.97 -16.92
N GLU A 147 -4.19 -13.16 -16.17
CA GLU A 147 -4.40 -11.74 -16.50
C GLU A 147 -3.13 -10.93 -16.24
N GLU A 148 -2.35 -11.33 -15.27
CA GLU A 148 -1.10 -10.66 -14.94
C GLU A 148 0.00 -10.93 -15.96
N ALA A 149 0.11 -12.15 -16.46
CA ALA A 149 1.02 -12.51 -17.53
C ALA A 149 0.79 -11.65 -18.79
N THR A 150 -0.44 -11.20 -19.03
CA THR A 150 -0.80 -10.36 -20.18
C THR A 150 -0.65 -8.86 -19.93
N ARG A 151 -0.71 -8.39 -18.69
CA ARG A 151 -0.73 -6.95 -18.36
C ARG A 151 0.62 -6.29 -18.15
N GLY A 152 1.69 -6.99 -18.05
CA GLY A 152 2.95 -6.29 -17.88
C GLY A 152 4.11 -7.07 -17.31
N GLY A 153 3.90 -8.28 -16.83
CA GLY A 153 4.98 -9.12 -16.35
C GLY A 153 6.10 -9.29 -17.38
N GLY A 154 5.73 -9.32 -18.68
CA GLY A 154 6.71 -9.32 -19.76
C GLY A 154 7.31 -7.97 -20.13
N LYS A 155 6.59 -6.85 -19.92
CA LYS A 155 7.06 -5.50 -20.30
C LYS A 155 8.03 -4.88 -19.32
N TRP A 156 7.94 -5.24 -18.04
CA TRP A 156 8.74 -4.66 -16.95
C TRP A 156 9.84 -5.59 -16.44
N GLY A 157 10.02 -6.75 -17.08
CA GLY A 157 10.97 -7.76 -16.61
C GLY A 157 10.54 -8.47 -15.32
N TRP A 158 9.32 -8.27 -14.88
CA TRP A 158 8.75 -8.98 -13.75
C TRP A 158 8.51 -10.43 -14.13
N LYS A 159 9.38 -11.28 -13.69
CA LYS A 159 9.14 -12.72 -13.65
C LYS A 159 8.63 -13.02 -12.24
N ARG A 160 7.33 -13.25 -12.09
CA ARG A 160 6.84 -13.87 -10.87
C ARG A 160 7.37 -15.29 -10.81
N GLY A 161 8.07 -15.61 -9.76
CA GLY A 161 8.33 -17.01 -9.44
C GLY A 161 7.01 -17.75 -9.19
N ASP A 162 6.96 -19.03 -9.47
CA ASP A 162 5.80 -19.91 -9.24
C ASP A 162 5.26 -19.89 -7.80
N GLU A 163 5.98 -19.26 -6.90
CA GLU A 163 5.67 -19.11 -5.47
C GLU A 163 4.61 -18.05 -5.18
N TRP A 164 4.38 -17.10 -6.10
CA TRP A 164 3.31 -16.11 -6.00
C TRP A 164 1.99 -16.71 -6.48
N LYS A 165 1.46 -17.69 -5.76
CA LYS A 165 0.11 -18.21 -6.00
C LYS A 165 -0.90 -17.30 -5.29
N LEU A 166 -2.04 -17.08 -5.93
CA LEU A 166 -3.18 -16.29 -5.39
C LEU A 166 -3.56 -16.67 -3.95
N GLY A 167 -3.27 -17.91 -3.52
CA GLY A 167 -3.46 -18.40 -2.16
C GLY A 167 -2.49 -17.82 -1.13
N THR A 168 -1.36 -17.25 -1.54
CA THR A 168 -0.39 -16.65 -0.61
C THR A 168 -0.68 -15.19 -0.34
N CYS A 169 -1.31 -14.47 -1.26
CA CYS A 169 -1.75 -13.10 -1.00
C CYS A 169 -3.10 -13.02 -0.25
N SER A 170 -3.97 -14.04 -0.40
CA SER A 170 -5.11 -14.22 0.51
C SER A 170 -4.66 -14.47 1.94
N THR A 171 -3.42 -14.91 2.14
CA THR A 171 -2.79 -15.07 3.46
C THR A 171 -2.43 -13.71 4.09
N LEU A 172 -2.25 -12.64 3.31
CA LEU A 172 -2.10 -11.29 3.89
C LEU A 172 -3.39 -10.87 4.62
N ALA A 173 -4.54 -11.06 3.98
CA ALA A 173 -5.84 -10.87 4.63
C ALA A 173 -6.04 -11.85 5.80
N PHE A 174 -5.55 -13.08 5.67
CA PHE A 174 -5.71 -14.12 6.69
C PHE A 174 -4.73 -13.97 7.87
N PHE A 175 -3.55 -13.42 7.65
CA PHE A 175 -2.58 -13.16 8.71
C PHE A 175 -2.96 -11.94 9.55
N LEU A 176 -3.52 -10.91 8.91
CA LEU A 176 -4.06 -9.75 9.59
C LEU A 176 -5.33 -10.08 10.38
N LEU A 177 -6.06 -11.14 9.99
CA LEU A 177 -7.26 -11.64 10.70
C LEU A 177 -6.93 -12.56 11.89
N ARG A 178 -5.72 -13.11 11.99
CA ARG A 178 -5.31 -13.97 13.10
C ARG A 178 -4.61 -13.24 14.26
N SER A 179 -4.39 -11.94 14.09
CA SER A 179 -3.81 -11.09 15.15
C SER A 179 -4.87 -10.35 15.97
N CYS A 180 -6.16 -10.69 15.77
CA CYS A 180 -7.28 -10.29 16.62
C CYS A 180 -7.66 -11.41 17.57
#